data_dff47c68db8c95d60e4625196cc5af8d
#
_entry.id   dff47c68db8c95d60e4625196cc5af8d
#
_cell.length_a   1.000
_cell.length_b   1.000
_cell.length_c   1.000
_cell.angle_alpha   90.00
_cell.angle_beta   90.00
_cell.angle_gamma   90.00
#
_symmetry.space_group_name_H-M   'P 1'
#
loop_
_entity.id
_entity.type
_entity.pdbx_description
1 polymer ?
#
loop_
_entity_poly.entity_id
_entity_poly.type
_entity_poly.pdbx_seq_one_letter_code
_entity_poly.pdbx_strand_id
1 'polypeptide(L)'
;DLGTISATVPKSMANSLWNTRAISYSGCAAQVFFSFFLCSAEFYLLTIMAYDRYIAICRPLHYGTLMGSSACVKMAAATWATGFLNALLHTANTFSVTFCQGNAVEQFFCEVPQILWLSCSDSYLRDIGVLVISACLGFGCFVFILLSYVQVFTAVLRIPSEQGRHKAFSMCLPHLAVVSLFVSTTAFAYLKPSSLSSPALDLVVAVLYAVL
;
A
#
# COMPACT_ATOMS: atom_id res chain seq x y z
N ASP A 1 3.06 -0.86 -8.97
CA ASP A 1 3.68 0.19 -9.80
C ASP A 1 2.95 0.42 -11.13
N LEU A 2 3.09 -0.48 -12.11
CA LEU A 2 2.43 -0.31 -13.42
C LEU A 2 0.90 -0.25 -13.31
N GLY A 3 0.31 -1.01 -12.41
CA GLY A 3 -1.14 -1.03 -12.18
C GLY A 3 -1.64 0.28 -11.56
N THR A 4 -0.96 0.79 -10.56
CA THR A 4 -1.31 2.04 -9.86
C THR A 4 -1.16 3.23 -10.80
N ILE A 5 -0.04 3.29 -11.55
CA ILE A 5 0.20 4.30 -12.58
C ILE A 5 -0.88 4.23 -13.67
N SER A 6 -1.24 3.04 -14.14
CA SER A 6 -2.27 2.84 -15.16
C SER A 6 -3.68 3.22 -14.70
N ALA A 7 -3.96 3.14 -13.40
CA ALA A 7 -5.25 3.53 -12.84
C ALA A 7 -5.40 5.05 -12.63
N THR A 8 -4.30 5.76 -12.36
CA THR A 8 -4.31 7.17 -11.96
C THR A 8 -3.87 8.13 -13.07
N VAL A 9 -2.77 7.84 -13.76
CA VAL A 9 -2.15 8.76 -14.73
C VAL A 9 -3.01 9.05 -15.96
N PRO A 10 -3.64 8.06 -16.64
CA PRO A 10 -4.43 8.36 -17.85
C PRO A 10 -5.60 9.30 -17.56
N LYS A 11 -6.25 9.17 -16.40
CA LYS A 11 -7.37 10.03 -16.02
C LYS A 11 -6.91 11.43 -15.66
N SER A 12 -5.78 11.57 -14.97
CA SER A 12 -5.18 12.86 -14.64
C SER A 12 -4.74 13.61 -15.89
N MET A 13 -4.13 12.91 -16.85
CA MET A 13 -3.76 13.48 -18.15
C MET A 13 -4.99 13.91 -18.95
N ALA A 14 -6.02 13.08 -19.02
CA ALA A 14 -7.27 13.40 -19.71
C ALA A 14 -7.94 14.64 -19.09
N ASN A 15 -8.04 14.70 -17.76
CA ASN A 15 -8.61 15.85 -17.05
C ASN A 15 -7.80 17.14 -17.28
N SER A 16 -6.46 17.05 -17.35
CA SER A 16 -5.60 18.18 -17.64
C SER A 16 -5.73 18.66 -19.08
N LEU A 17 -5.88 17.73 -20.04
CA LEU A 17 -6.03 18.06 -21.47
C LEU A 17 -7.40 18.69 -21.79
N TRP A 18 -8.47 18.24 -21.16
CA TRP A 18 -9.81 18.76 -21.40
C TRP A 18 -10.28 19.80 -20.39
N ASN A 19 -9.41 20.20 -19.47
CA ASN A 19 -9.71 21.18 -18.41
C ASN A 19 -11.01 20.89 -17.64
N THR A 20 -11.35 19.58 -17.53
CA THR A 20 -12.51 19.08 -16.75
C THR A 20 -12.05 18.57 -15.41
N ARG A 21 -12.56 19.16 -14.32
CA ARG A 21 -12.23 18.76 -12.94
C ARG A 21 -13.22 17.75 -12.36
N ALA A 22 -14.27 17.39 -13.11
CA ALA A 22 -15.31 16.49 -12.62
C ALA A 22 -14.97 15.03 -12.89
N ILE A 23 -15.02 14.19 -11.86
CA ILE A 23 -14.99 12.73 -11.96
C ILE A 23 -16.39 12.17 -11.69
N SER A 24 -16.80 11.15 -12.45
CA SER A 24 -18.07 10.47 -12.19
C SER A 24 -17.98 9.65 -10.89
N TYR A 25 -19.11 9.46 -10.21
CA TYR A 25 -19.20 8.65 -8.99
C TYR A 25 -18.60 7.24 -9.18
N SER A 26 -18.96 6.56 -10.27
CA SER A 26 -18.42 5.23 -10.62
C SER A 26 -16.93 5.26 -10.92
N GLY A 27 -16.43 6.31 -11.56
CA GLY A 27 -15.00 6.49 -11.81
C GLY A 27 -14.20 6.70 -10.51
N CYS A 28 -14.75 7.46 -9.59
CA CYS A 28 -14.20 7.66 -8.26
C CYS A 28 -14.15 6.35 -7.45
N ALA A 29 -15.25 5.59 -7.44
CA ALA A 29 -15.32 4.29 -6.77
C ALA A 29 -14.30 3.29 -7.35
N ALA A 30 -14.17 3.23 -8.66
CA ALA A 30 -13.18 2.38 -9.31
C ALA A 30 -11.75 2.80 -8.94
N GLN A 31 -11.45 4.10 -8.92
CA GLN A 31 -10.13 4.61 -8.54
C GLN A 31 -9.78 4.24 -7.10
N VAL A 32 -10.70 4.44 -6.15
CA VAL A 32 -10.53 4.05 -4.75
C VAL A 32 -10.30 2.54 -4.63
N PHE A 33 -11.14 1.73 -5.30
CA PHE A 33 -11.00 0.29 -5.28
C PHE A 33 -9.63 -0.19 -5.77
N PHE A 34 -9.21 0.25 -6.96
CA PHE A 34 -7.93 -0.18 -7.52
C PHE A 34 -6.74 0.32 -6.69
N SER A 35 -6.80 1.53 -6.15
CA SER A 35 -5.75 2.05 -5.28
C SER A 35 -5.58 1.20 -4.02
N PHE A 36 -6.66 0.88 -3.30
CA PHE A 36 -6.58 0.01 -2.12
C PHE A 36 -6.18 -1.42 -2.46
N PHE A 37 -6.67 -1.95 -3.59
CA PHE A 37 -6.34 -3.30 -4.03
C PHE A 37 -4.85 -3.47 -4.30
N LEU A 38 -4.30 -2.59 -5.13
CA LEU A 38 -2.90 -2.66 -5.55
C LEU A 38 -1.97 -2.36 -4.38
N CYS A 39 -2.23 -1.29 -3.61
CA CYS A 39 -1.46 -0.94 -2.44
C CYS A 39 -1.41 -2.07 -1.40
N SER A 40 -2.56 -2.69 -1.11
CA SER A 40 -2.61 -3.83 -0.17
C SER A 40 -1.85 -5.04 -0.71
N ALA A 41 -2.03 -5.38 -1.99
CA ALA A 41 -1.34 -6.50 -2.62
C ALA A 41 0.18 -6.30 -2.61
N GLU A 42 0.66 -5.11 -2.95
CA GLU A 42 2.08 -4.74 -2.91
C GLU A 42 2.65 -4.89 -1.50
N PHE A 43 1.97 -4.37 -0.48
CA PHE A 43 2.45 -4.45 0.90
C PHE A 43 2.52 -5.89 1.43
N TYR A 44 1.53 -6.72 1.10
CA TYR A 44 1.58 -8.14 1.46
C TYR A 44 2.66 -8.91 0.69
N LEU A 45 2.91 -8.57 -0.58
CA LEU A 45 4.02 -9.15 -1.34
C LEU A 45 5.38 -8.76 -0.73
N LEU A 46 5.56 -7.51 -0.32
CA LEU A 46 6.75 -7.09 0.42
C LEU A 46 6.93 -7.89 1.72
N THR A 47 5.84 -8.18 2.42
CA THR A 47 5.88 -9.02 3.63
C THR A 47 6.34 -10.44 3.32
N ILE A 48 5.84 -11.05 2.23
CA ILE A 48 6.29 -12.38 1.78
C ILE A 48 7.75 -12.35 1.35
N MET A 49 8.20 -11.30 0.67
CA MET A 49 9.61 -11.15 0.29
C MET A 49 10.53 -11.04 1.52
N ALA A 50 10.10 -10.34 2.58
CA ALA A 50 10.84 -10.31 3.84
C ALA A 50 10.94 -11.71 4.48
N TYR A 51 9.85 -12.48 4.45
CA TYR A 51 9.82 -13.87 4.91
C TYR A 51 10.75 -14.76 4.07
N ASP A 52 10.72 -14.64 2.75
CA ASP A 52 11.62 -15.36 1.85
C ASP A 52 13.09 -15.11 2.21
N ARG A 53 13.48 -13.85 2.39
CA ARG A 53 14.84 -13.48 2.80
C ARG A 53 15.22 -14.07 4.15
N TYR A 54 14.29 -14.04 5.11
CA TYR A 54 14.51 -14.64 6.43
C TYR A 54 14.77 -16.15 6.32
N ILE A 55 13.93 -16.89 5.59
CA ILE A 55 14.12 -18.34 5.44
C ILE A 55 15.40 -18.66 4.67
N ALA A 56 15.69 -17.93 3.58
CA ALA A 56 16.88 -18.16 2.77
C ALA A 56 18.20 -17.97 3.54
N ILE A 57 18.24 -17.02 4.45
CA ILE A 57 19.48 -16.67 5.19
C ILE A 57 19.55 -17.37 6.55
N CYS A 58 18.44 -17.39 7.30
CA CYS A 58 18.43 -17.91 8.68
C CYS A 58 18.10 -19.41 8.77
N ARG A 59 17.40 -19.97 7.75
CA ARG A 59 16.97 -21.38 7.75
C ARG A 59 17.17 -22.08 6.39
N PRO A 60 18.37 -22.04 5.79
CA PRO A 60 18.61 -22.52 4.43
C PRO A 60 18.27 -24.00 4.22
N LEU A 61 18.43 -24.83 5.25
CA LEU A 61 18.11 -26.28 5.19
C LEU A 61 16.61 -26.56 5.03
N HIS A 62 15.75 -25.63 5.44
CA HIS A 62 14.29 -25.77 5.35
C HIS A 62 13.69 -24.97 4.19
N TYR A 63 14.53 -24.31 3.37
CA TYR A 63 14.06 -23.44 2.31
C TYR A 63 13.16 -24.17 1.32
N GLY A 64 13.56 -25.34 0.85
CA GLY A 64 12.80 -26.13 -0.12
C GLY A 64 11.43 -26.60 0.39
N THR A 65 11.29 -26.82 1.70
CA THR A 65 10.00 -27.22 2.30
C THR A 65 9.09 -26.03 2.59
N LEU A 66 9.65 -24.91 3.04
CA LEU A 66 8.88 -23.73 3.44
C LEU A 66 8.56 -22.80 2.27
N MET A 67 9.45 -22.70 1.29
CA MET A 67 9.35 -21.83 0.10
C MET A 67 9.28 -22.63 -1.21
N GLY A 68 8.72 -23.85 -1.16
CA GLY A 68 8.46 -24.63 -2.37
C GLY A 68 7.39 -23.97 -3.27
N SER A 69 7.38 -24.34 -4.56
CA SER A 69 6.48 -23.74 -5.57
C SER A 69 5.01 -23.68 -5.13
N SER A 70 4.51 -24.75 -4.49
CA SER A 70 3.14 -24.80 -3.98
C SER A 70 2.88 -23.77 -2.86
N ALA A 71 3.85 -23.58 -1.95
CA ALA A 71 3.76 -22.59 -0.88
C ALA A 71 3.75 -21.16 -1.45
N CYS A 72 4.65 -20.85 -2.39
CA CYS A 72 4.71 -19.56 -3.06
C CYS A 72 3.41 -19.23 -3.79
N VAL A 73 2.83 -20.19 -4.54
CA VAL A 73 1.55 -19.98 -5.23
C VAL A 73 0.41 -19.71 -4.24
N LYS A 74 0.35 -20.47 -3.13
CA LYS A 74 -0.67 -20.26 -2.10
C LYS A 74 -0.53 -18.90 -1.41
N MET A 75 0.69 -18.49 -1.08
CA MET A 75 0.96 -17.18 -0.49
C MET A 75 0.60 -16.05 -1.45
N ALA A 76 0.97 -16.16 -2.73
CA ALA A 76 0.60 -15.19 -3.74
C ALA A 76 -0.93 -15.09 -3.91
N ALA A 77 -1.62 -16.23 -4.03
CA ALA A 77 -3.07 -16.26 -4.14
C ALA A 77 -3.76 -15.66 -2.91
N ALA A 78 -3.27 -15.95 -1.70
CA ALA A 78 -3.77 -15.37 -0.47
C ALA A 78 -3.58 -13.85 -0.44
N THR A 79 -2.42 -13.36 -0.89
CA THR A 79 -2.13 -11.92 -1.02
C THR A 79 -3.16 -11.20 -1.90
N TRP A 80 -3.38 -11.74 -3.11
CA TRP A 80 -4.33 -11.14 -4.05
C TRP A 80 -5.77 -11.20 -3.52
N ALA A 81 -6.18 -12.32 -2.94
CA ALA A 81 -7.52 -12.47 -2.35
C ALA A 81 -7.73 -11.52 -1.17
N THR A 82 -6.75 -11.40 -0.26
CA THR A 82 -6.84 -10.50 0.90
C THR A 82 -6.84 -9.04 0.46
N GLY A 83 -6.00 -8.66 -0.51
CA GLY A 83 -5.99 -7.32 -1.09
C GLY A 83 -7.32 -6.95 -1.74
N PHE A 84 -7.92 -7.88 -2.50
CA PHE A 84 -9.21 -7.70 -3.12
C PHE A 84 -10.33 -7.49 -2.09
N LEU A 85 -10.39 -8.33 -1.05
CA LEU A 85 -11.38 -8.21 0.03
C LEU A 85 -11.22 -6.90 0.79
N ASN A 86 -9.99 -6.49 1.09
CA ASN A 86 -9.71 -5.22 1.75
C ASN A 86 -10.19 -4.03 0.91
N ALA A 87 -9.88 -4.02 -0.38
CA ALA A 87 -10.34 -2.98 -1.31
C ALA A 87 -11.86 -2.94 -1.43
N LEU A 88 -12.51 -4.10 -1.51
CA LEU A 88 -13.96 -4.20 -1.56
C LEU A 88 -14.62 -3.63 -0.30
N LEU A 89 -14.10 -3.98 0.87
CA LEU A 89 -14.58 -3.47 2.16
C LEU A 89 -14.44 -1.95 2.26
N HIS A 90 -13.27 -1.41 1.91
CA HIS A 90 -13.04 0.04 1.93
C HIS A 90 -13.95 0.77 0.95
N THR A 91 -14.03 0.29 -0.30
CA THR A 91 -14.86 0.91 -1.33
C THR A 91 -16.34 0.84 -0.97
N ALA A 92 -16.84 -0.33 -0.60
CA ALA A 92 -18.24 -0.50 -0.21
C ALA A 92 -18.60 0.39 0.99
N ASN A 93 -17.72 0.48 1.96
CA ASN A 93 -17.90 1.31 3.15
C ASN A 93 -17.94 2.79 2.79
N THR A 94 -16.92 3.30 2.09
CA THR A 94 -16.82 4.71 1.67
C THR A 94 -18.00 5.16 0.81
N PHE A 95 -18.48 4.30 -0.10
CA PHE A 95 -19.55 4.64 -1.04
C PHE A 95 -20.96 4.22 -0.58
N SER A 96 -21.10 3.61 0.61
CA SER A 96 -22.40 3.38 1.25
C SER A 96 -22.95 4.60 1.99
N VAL A 97 -22.15 5.67 2.09
CA VAL A 97 -22.51 6.90 2.77
C VAL A 97 -23.32 7.80 1.84
N THR A 98 -24.42 8.37 2.35
CA THR A 98 -25.23 9.37 1.64
C THR A 98 -24.50 10.73 1.61
N PHE A 99 -24.21 11.21 0.41
CA PHE A 99 -23.61 12.54 0.21
C PHE A 99 -24.66 13.65 0.38
N CYS A 100 -24.33 14.69 1.16
CA CYS A 100 -25.21 15.83 1.39
C CYS A 100 -25.14 16.92 0.32
N GLN A 101 -24.12 16.91 -0.52
CA GLN A 101 -23.94 17.90 -1.58
C GLN A 101 -23.71 17.18 -2.89
N GLY A 102 -24.73 17.11 -3.75
CA GLY A 102 -24.70 16.75 -5.17
C GLY A 102 -23.72 15.65 -5.63
N ASN A 103 -23.99 15.03 -6.75
CA ASN A 103 -23.22 13.90 -7.33
C ASN A 103 -21.89 14.29 -8.00
N ALA A 104 -21.36 15.48 -7.80
CA ALA A 104 -20.14 15.95 -8.44
C ALA A 104 -19.07 16.26 -7.39
N VAL A 105 -18.00 15.50 -7.38
CA VAL A 105 -16.79 15.79 -6.58
C VAL A 105 -15.87 16.65 -7.45
N GLU A 106 -15.70 17.93 -7.12
CA GLU A 106 -14.81 18.86 -7.83
C GLU A 106 -13.33 18.62 -7.46
N GLN A 107 -12.79 17.40 -7.71
CA GLN A 107 -11.41 17.10 -7.36
C GLN A 107 -10.70 16.20 -8.37
N PHE A 108 -9.36 16.39 -8.47
CA PHE A 108 -8.47 15.62 -9.36
C PHE A 108 -8.30 14.16 -8.94
N PHE A 109 -8.37 13.87 -7.64
CA PHE A 109 -8.21 12.53 -7.06
C PHE A 109 -9.27 12.29 -5.99
N CYS A 110 -9.86 11.09 -6.02
CA CYS A 110 -10.78 10.64 -4.98
C CYS A 110 -9.98 10.12 -3.77
N GLU A 111 -9.72 11.01 -2.82
CA GLU A 111 -9.10 10.65 -1.54
C GLU A 111 -10.17 10.33 -0.51
N VAL A 112 -10.05 9.16 0.14
CA VAL A 112 -11.01 8.70 1.15
C VAL A 112 -11.22 9.70 2.29
N PRO A 113 -10.18 10.37 2.85
CA PRO A 113 -10.37 11.36 3.89
C PRO A 113 -11.29 12.52 3.47
N GLN A 114 -11.20 12.96 2.22
CA GLN A 114 -12.01 14.07 1.71
C GLN A 114 -13.46 13.64 1.45
N ILE A 115 -13.66 12.40 0.99
CA ILE A 115 -15.01 11.82 0.81
C ILE A 115 -15.72 11.70 2.17
N LEU A 116 -15.02 11.30 3.22
CA LEU A 116 -15.55 11.18 4.56
C LEU A 116 -15.93 12.54 5.17
N TRP A 117 -15.21 13.60 4.85
CA TRP A 117 -15.55 14.97 5.30
C TRP A 117 -16.85 15.52 4.67
N LEU A 118 -17.23 15.01 3.49
CA LEU A 118 -18.49 15.37 2.81
C LEU A 118 -19.70 14.55 3.28
N SER A 119 -19.49 13.63 4.19
CA SER A 119 -20.48 12.70 4.73
C SER A 119 -21.29 13.36 5.87
N CYS A 120 -22.62 13.23 5.83
CA CYS A 120 -23.54 13.77 6.83
C CYS A 120 -24.10 12.73 7.80
N SER A 121 -23.60 11.51 7.84
CA SER A 121 -24.24 10.43 8.59
C SER A 121 -23.39 9.85 9.73
N ASP A 122 -24.07 9.24 10.72
CA ASP A 122 -23.49 8.49 11.85
C ASP A 122 -22.69 7.23 11.45
N SER A 123 -22.47 7.00 10.16
CA SER A 123 -21.65 5.90 9.63
C SER A 123 -20.14 6.06 9.93
N TYR A 124 -19.74 7.22 10.45
CA TYR A 124 -18.35 7.54 10.83
C TYR A 124 -17.69 6.46 11.71
N LEU A 125 -18.42 5.87 12.67
CA LEU A 125 -17.89 4.82 13.54
C LEU A 125 -17.58 3.52 12.78
N ARG A 126 -18.38 3.18 11.78
CA ARG A 126 -18.15 1.99 10.93
C ARG A 126 -16.95 2.20 10.02
N ASP A 127 -16.80 3.41 9.49
CA ASP A 127 -15.68 3.79 8.62
C ASP A 127 -14.36 3.74 9.38
N ILE A 128 -14.34 4.27 10.61
CA ILE A 128 -13.21 4.14 11.53
C ILE A 128 -12.89 2.67 11.81
N GLY A 129 -13.89 1.82 12.04
CA GLY A 129 -13.69 0.41 12.31
C GLY A 129 -12.92 -0.32 11.21
N VAL A 130 -13.32 -0.14 9.96
CA VAL A 130 -12.61 -0.74 8.79
C VAL A 130 -11.19 -0.18 8.66
N LEU A 131 -11.03 1.13 8.86
CA LEU A 131 -9.71 1.78 8.80
C LEU A 131 -8.78 1.26 9.89
N VAL A 132 -9.26 1.14 11.13
CA VAL A 132 -8.49 0.62 12.27
C VAL A 132 -8.08 -0.84 12.05
N ILE A 133 -8.98 -1.70 11.57
CA ILE A 133 -8.65 -3.10 11.26
C ILE A 133 -7.54 -3.17 10.20
N SER A 134 -7.68 -2.41 9.11
CA SER A 134 -6.67 -2.37 8.05
C SER A 134 -5.33 -1.80 8.54
N ALA A 135 -5.36 -0.78 9.40
CA ALA A 135 -4.16 -0.22 10.02
C ALA A 135 -3.48 -1.23 10.96
N CYS A 136 -4.23 -1.98 11.75
CA CYS A 136 -3.70 -3.02 12.62
C CYS A 136 -3.05 -4.16 11.81
N LEU A 137 -3.68 -4.61 10.72
CA LEU A 137 -3.11 -5.60 9.82
C LEU A 137 -1.83 -5.09 9.15
N GLY A 138 -1.84 -3.87 8.64
CA GLY A 138 -0.66 -3.23 8.05
C GLY A 138 0.48 -3.08 9.07
N PHE A 139 0.17 -2.63 10.28
CA PHE A 139 1.16 -2.54 11.36
C PHE A 139 1.73 -3.90 11.75
N GLY A 140 0.89 -4.95 11.82
CA GLY A 140 1.34 -6.32 12.05
C GLY A 140 2.33 -6.81 10.99
N CYS A 141 2.04 -6.57 9.71
CA CYS A 141 2.95 -6.87 8.60
C CYS A 141 4.27 -6.07 8.73
N PHE A 142 4.18 -4.79 9.05
CA PHE A 142 5.37 -3.95 9.24
C PHE A 142 6.27 -4.46 10.37
N VAL A 143 5.69 -4.77 11.54
CA VAL A 143 6.44 -5.37 12.65
C VAL A 143 7.07 -6.70 12.25
N PHE A 144 6.34 -7.53 11.49
CA PHE A 144 6.88 -8.79 10.97
C PHE A 144 8.08 -8.56 10.05
N ILE A 145 8.03 -7.60 9.14
CA ILE A 145 9.15 -7.22 8.27
C ILE A 145 10.35 -6.81 9.11
N LEU A 146 10.15 -5.91 10.09
CA LEU A 146 11.24 -5.45 10.97
C LEU A 146 11.88 -6.60 11.72
N LEU A 147 11.10 -7.48 12.35
CA LEU A 147 11.63 -8.63 13.10
C LEU A 147 12.36 -9.61 12.18
N SER A 148 11.87 -9.85 10.97
CA SER A 148 12.55 -10.68 9.98
C SER A 148 13.92 -10.09 9.63
N TYR A 149 14.02 -8.78 9.41
CA TYR A 149 15.29 -8.13 9.09
C TYR A 149 16.24 -8.02 10.25
N VAL A 150 15.77 -7.85 11.48
CA VAL A 150 16.63 -7.93 12.68
C VAL A 150 17.31 -9.30 12.74
N GLN A 151 16.57 -10.39 12.48
CA GLN A 151 17.15 -11.74 12.48
C GLN A 151 18.10 -11.95 11.29
N VAL A 152 17.73 -11.49 10.10
CA VAL A 152 18.59 -11.55 8.91
C VAL A 152 19.92 -10.83 9.16
N PHE A 153 19.90 -9.59 9.63
CA PHE A 153 21.13 -8.84 9.90
C PHE A 153 21.96 -9.46 11.02
N THR A 154 21.32 -9.98 12.06
CA THR A 154 22.02 -10.71 13.12
C THR A 154 22.73 -11.94 12.56
N ALA A 155 22.11 -12.68 11.65
CA ALA A 155 22.70 -13.84 10.99
C ALA A 155 23.85 -13.43 10.05
N VAL A 156 23.63 -12.38 9.24
CA VAL A 156 24.62 -11.86 8.28
C VAL A 156 25.88 -11.37 8.98
N LEU A 157 25.76 -10.68 10.11
CA LEU A 157 26.92 -10.22 10.88
C LEU A 157 27.76 -11.36 11.45
N ARG A 158 27.20 -12.56 11.60
CA ARG A 158 27.93 -13.76 12.04
C ARG A 158 28.67 -14.48 10.92
N ILE A 159 28.46 -14.09 9.65
CA ILE A 159 29.16 -14.68 8.49
C ILE A 159 30.62 -14.23 8.52
N PRO A 160 31.60 -15.17 8.57
CA PRO A 160 33.02 -14.79 8.68
C PRO A 160 33.56 -14.19 7.37
N SER A 161 32.97 -14.51 6.22
CA SER A 161 33.41 -14.02 4.91
C SER A 161 32.86 -12.62 4.61
N GLU A 162 33.73 -11.65 4.34
CA GLU A 162 33.34 -10.29 3.92
C GLU A 162 32.55 -10.29 2.62
N GLN A 163 32.94 -11.11 1.65
CA GLN A 163 32.21 -11.27 0.39
C GLN A 163 30.79 -11.81 0.60
N GLY A 164 30.63 -12.79 1.52
CA GLY A 164 29.33 -13.34 1.89
C GLY A 164 28.43 -12.29 2.53
N ARG A 165 28.96 -11.48 3.44
CA ARG A 165 28.23 -10.37 4.08
C ARG A 165 27.80 -9.33 3.05
N HIS A 166 28.72 -8.89 2.20
CA HIS A 166 28.43 -7.88 1.18
C HIS A 166 27.33 -8.35 0.22
N LYS A 167 27.40 -9.62 -0.23
CA LYS A 167 26.38 -10.22 -1.06
C LYS A 167 25.00 -10.26 -0.36
N ALA A 168 24.95 -10.63 0.92
CA ALA A 168 23.69 -10.65 1.67
C ALA A 168 23.11 -9.24 1.85
N PHE A 169 23.93 -8.23 2.16
CA PHE A 169 23.48 -6.84 2.24
C PHE A 169 22.96 -6.32 0.90
N SER A 170 23.66 -6.58 -0.19
CA SER A 170 23.24 -6.12 -1.53
C SER A 170 21.89 -6.70 -1.97
N MET A 171 21.50 -7.86 -1.47
CA MET A 171 20.18 -8.45 -1.71
C MET A 171 19.07 -7.85 -0.81
N CYS A 172 19.42 -7.44 0.40
CA CYS A 172 18.44 -6.95 1.38
C CYS A 172 18.17 -5.45 1.27
N LEU A 173 19.19 -4.65 0.93
CA LEU A 173 19.09 -3.19 0.87
C LEU A 173 18.03 -2.67 -0.10
N PRO A 174 17.90 -3.17 -1.34
CA PRO A 174 16.87 -2.71 -2.27
C PRO A 174 15.45 -2.93 -1.71
N HIS A 175 15.20 -4.08 -1.10
CA HIS A 175 13.90 -4.37 -0.49
C HIS A 175 13.60 -3.44 0.68
N LEU A 176 14.57 -3.21 1.57
CA LEU A 176 14.41 -2.27 2.68
C LEU A 176 14.19 -0.84 2.21
N ALA A 177 14.85 -0.43 1.12
CA ALA A 177 14.63 0.88 0.52
C ALA A 177 13.17 1.04 0.04
N VAL A 178 12.64 0.02 -0.67
CA VAL A 178 11.24 0.02 -1.13
C VAL A 178 10.28 0.02 0.05
N VAL A 179 10.48 -0.83 1.07
CA VAL A 179 9.62 -0.86 2.27
C VAL A 179 9.65 0.48 3.01
N SER A 180 10.83 1.07 3.18
CA SER A 180 10.97 2.37 3.85
C SER A 180 10.25 3.49 3.08
N LEU A 181 10.38 3.49 1.76
CA LEU A 181 9.73 4.45 0.90
C LEU A 181 8.20 4.26 0.93
N PHE A 182 7.72 3.02 0.84
CA PHE A 182 6.29 2.69 0.92
C PHE A 182 5.68 3.15 2.25
N VAL A 183 6.31 2.82 3.37
CA VAL A 183 5.81 3.19 4.70
C VAL A 183 5.85 4.70 4.92
N SER A 184 6.93 5.38 4.51
CA SER A 184 7.05 6.84 4.68
C SER A 184 6.07 7.61 3.80
N THR A 185 5.84 7.21 2.55
CA THR A 185 4.85 7.86 1.67
C THR A 185 3.43 7.64 2.18
N THR A 186 3.10 6.43 2.62
CA THR A 186 1.78 6.12 3.21
C THR A 186 1.58 6.91 4.50
N ALA A 187 2.55 6.90 5.42
CA ALA A 187 2.48 7.67 6.66
C ALA A 187 2.31 9.17 6.40
N PHE A 188 3.05 9.72 5.42
CA PHE A 188 2.92 11.12 5.06
C PHE A 188 1.54 11.45 4.50
N ALA A 189 0.99 10.58 3.62
CA ALA A 189 -0.35 10.78 3.04
C ALA A 189 -1.46 10.83 4.11
N TYR A 190 -1.35 10.02 5.17
CA TYR A 190 -2.37 9.95 6.22
C TYR A 190 -2.14 10.87 7.42
N LEU A 191 -0.88 11.24 7.72
CA LEU A 191 -0.53 12.06 8.90
C LEU A 191 -0.31 13.53 8.58
N LYS A 192 -0.42 13.93 7.31
CA LYS A 192 -0.19 15.29 6.86
C LYS A 192 -1.15 16.27 7.56
N PRO A 193 -0.65 17.22 8.37
CA PRO A 193 -1.49 18.27 8.94
C PRO A 193 -1.92 19.24 7.83
N SER A 194 -3.16 19.72 7.91
CA SER A 194 -3.77 20.67 6.95
C SER A 194 -2.95 21.97 6.77
N SER A 195 -2.10 22.31 7.74
CA SER A 195 -1.21 23.47 7.72
C SER A 195 0.00 23.34 6.75
N LEU A 196 0.35 22.11 6.35
CA LEU A 196 1.49 21.81 5.43
C LEU A 196 1.05 21.58 3.99
N SER A 197 -0.20 21.90 3.65
CA SER A 197 -0.77 21.71 2.32
C SER A 197 -0.22 22.76 1.34
N SER A 198 0.75 22.35 0.53
CA SER A 198 1.15 23.09 -0.65
C SER A 198 0.84 22.25 -1.91
N PRO A 199 0.31 22.85 -2.99
CA PRO A 199 -0.04 22.11 -4.21
C PRO A 199 1.13 21.32 -4.82
N ALA A 200 2.35 21.84 -4.67
CA ALA A 200 3.56 21.19 -5.15
C ALA A 200 3.92 19.94 -4.32
N LEU A 201 3.79 20.02 -3.01
CA LEU A 201 4.08 18.91 -2.11
C LEU A 201 3.06 17.78 -2.29
N ASP A 202 1.79 18.14 -2.47
CA ASP A 202 0.71 17.19 -2.72
C ASP A 202 0.91 16.44 -4.04
N LEU A 203 1.34 17.14 -5.07
CA LEU A 203 1.68 16.53 -6.35
C LEU A 203 2.87 15.58 -6.23
N VAL A 204 3.94 15.97 -5.54
CA VAL A 204 5.13 15.13 -5.35
C VAL A 204 4.78 13.86 -4.56
N VAL A 205 4.01 13.97 -3.48
CA VAL A 205 3.59 12.80 -2.70
C VAL A 205 2.65 11.90 -3.49
N ALA A 206 1.69 12.48 -4.23
CA ALA A 206 0.79 11.71 -5.10
C ALA A 206 1.56 10.98 -6.21
N VAL A 207 2.57 11.62 -6.81
CA VAL A 207 3.43 10.98 -7.83
C VAL A 207 4.28 9.88 -7.20
N LEU A 208 4.90 10.11 -6.04
CA LEU A 208 5.67 9.09 -5.32
C LEU A 208 4.79 7.89 -4.93
N TYR A 209 3.57 8.16 -4.44
CA TYR A 209 2.61 7.11 -4.10
C TYR A 209 2.09 6.35 -5.33
N ALA A 210 2.02 6.99 -6.49
CA ALA A 210 1.58 6.36 -7.74
C ALA A 210 2.71 5.58 -8.45
N VAL A 211 3.97 5.85 -8.14
CA VAL A 211 5.16 5.25 -8.79
C VAL A 211 5.74 4.11 -7.95
N LEU A 212 5.41 4.05 -6.66
CA LEU A 212 5.79 2.97 -5.74
C LEU A 212 4.92 1.75 -5.93
#